data_911a5612ed7122e44a0c7c7f5adab1ac
#
_entry.id   911a5612ed7122e44a0c7c7f5adab1ac
#
_cell.length_a   1.000
_cell.length_b   1.000
_cell.length_c   1.000
_cell.angle_alpha   90.00
_cell.angle_beta   90.00
_cell.angle_gamma   90.00
#
_symmetry.space_group_name_H-M   'P 1'
#
loop_
_entity.id
_entity.type
_entity.pdbx_description
1 polymer ?
#
loop_
_entity_poly.entity_id
_entity_poly.type
_entity_poly.pdbx_seq_one_letter_code
_entity_poly.pdbx_strand_id
1 'polypeptide(L)'
;MATYNGERYVREQLQSLYEQTERHWTLYINDDNSNDRTVDIIREFSDQHGNINLEINRPGKGALHNFMNLLQRAEANYYMFCDQDDVWLPGKVEQTLRAMEGQERKTPGKPILVFTDLKVTDENLHVTSPSFWHSNRIKPKLLSSLNYLGVHFLATGCTMMLNNPLKQLAFPYPDTAYLHDAWITLKAVTQGGILCPLADAQILYRQHGSNVAGSEDLRRNYILHRLATITTVVRNNIRVYKLASNFNYGSWLKYLYYKVLYYFKELHS
;
A
#
# COMPACT_ATOMS: atom_id res chain seq x y z
N MET A 1 3.61 4.85 -9.83
CA MET A 1 4.82 4.39 -9.09
C MET A 1 5.48 5.59 -8.45
N ALA A 2 5.92 5.49 -7.20
CA ALA A 2 6.80 6.48 -6.57
C ALA A 2 8.21 5.88 -6.47
N THR A 3 9.24 6.68 -6.83
CA THR A 3 10.63 6.22 -6.81
C THR A 3 11.53 7.18 -6.02
N TYR A 4 12.52 6.61 -5.33
CA TYR A 4 13.60 7.33 -4.66
C TYR A 4 14.79 6.40 -4.41
N ASN A 5 15.93 6.68 -5.04
CA ASN A 5 17.17 5.90 -4.93
C ASN A 5 16.94 4.39 -5.05
N GLY A 6 16.26 3.98 -6.13
CA GLY A 6 15.82 2.61 -6.39
C GLY A 6 16.59 1.89 -7.48
N GLU A 7 17.78 2.37 -7.89
CA GLU A 7 18.55 1.84 -9.02
C GLU A 7 18.73 0.32 -8.98
N ARG A 8 18.78 -0.25 -7.77
CA ARG A 8 19.02 -1.67 -7.56
C ARG A 8 17.84 -2.55 -8.02
N TYR A 9 16.60 -2.07 -7.89
CA TYR A 9 15.40 -2.90 -8.04
C TYR A 9 14.42 -2.41 -9.10
N VAL A 10 14.44 -1.12 -9.44
CA VAL A 10 13.42 -0.49 -10.29
C VAL A 10 13.30 -1.16 -11.65
N ARG A 11 14.40 -1.70 -12.22
CA ARG A 11 14.40 -2.40 -13.51
C ARG A 11 13.58 -3.69 -13.45
N GLU A 12 13.73 -4.50 -12.38
CA GLU A 12 12.96 -5.73 -12.21
C GLU A 12 11.47 -5.44 -12.02
N GLN A 13 11.14 -4.39 -11.27
CA GLN A 13 9.76 -3.99 -11.09
C GLN A 13 9.14 -3.51 -12.41
N LEU A 14 9.82 -2.67 -13.19
CA LEU A 14 9.36 -2.24 -14.51
C LEU A 14 9.15 -3.43 -15.44
N GLN A 15 10.08 -4.39 -15.48
CA GLN A 15 9.96 -5.60 -16.27
C GLN A 15 8.72 -6.40 -15.86
N SER A 16 8.45 -6.56 -14.57
CA SER A 16 7.28 -7.28 -14.07
C SER A 16 5.93 -6.65 -14.46
N LEU A 17 5.89 -5.33 -14.64
CA LEU A 17 4.73 -4.65 -15.19
C LEU A 17 4.55 -4.97 -16.68
N TYR A 18 5.64 -5.04 -17.43
CA TYR A 18 5.59 -5.43 -18.85
C TYR A 18 5.21 -6.90 -19.06
N GLU A 19 5.40 -7.75 -18.09
CA GLU A 19 5.03 -9.17 -18.12
C GLU A 19 3.59 -9.44 -17.66
N GLN A 20 2.82 -8.39 -17.32
CA GLN A 20 1.42 -8.55 -16.96
C GLN A 20 0.59 -9.10 -18.13
N THR A 21 -0.38 -9.98 -17.83
CA THR A 21 -1.32 -10.52 -18.83
C THR A 21 -2.28 -9.45 -19.35
N GLU A 22 -2.72 -8.55 -18.48
CA GLU A 22 -3.46 -7.35 -18.88
C GLU A 22 -2.48 -6.27 -19.36
N ARG A 23 -2.72 -5.74 -20.57
CA ARG A 23 -1.80 -4.81 -21.28
C ARG A 23 -2.32 -3.37 -21.36
N HIS A 24 -3.59 -3.13 -21.05
CA HIS A 24 -4.21 -1.81 -21.19
C HIS A 24 -4.00 -0.97 -19.92
N TRP A 25 -2.77 -0.54 -19.70
CA TRP A 25 -2.40 0.31 -18.57
C TRP A 25 -1.40 1.40 -19.00
N THR A 26 -1.37 2.46 -18.24
CA THR A 26 -0.38 3.55 -18.35
C THR A 26 0.32 3.71 -16.99
N LEU A 27 1.64 3.79 -17.01
CA LEU A 27 2.44 3.97 -15.81
C LEU A 27 2.81 5.45 -15.63
N TYR A 28 2.37 6.03 -14.51
CA TYR A 28 2.80 7.34 -14.06
C TYR A 28 3.84 7.17 -12.97
N ILE A 29 5.00 7.81 -13.12
CA ILE A 29 6.11 7.76 -12.16
C ILE A 29 6.40 9.15 -11.64
N ASN A 30 6.45 9.31 -10.32
CA ASN A 30 7.08 10.46 -9.66
C ASN A 30 8.36 9.99 -8.99
N ASP A 31 9.48 10.52 -9.47
CA ASP A 31 10.77 10.36 -8.81
C ASP A 31 10.98 11.47 -7.78
N ASP A 32 11.33 11.10 -6.56
CA ASP A 32 11.47 12.01 -5.43
C ASP A 32 12.87 12.65 -5.34
N ASN A 33 13.43 13.02 -6.49
CA ASN A 33 14.77 13.62 -6.61
C ASN A 33 15.89 12.62 -6.29
N SER A 34 15.85 11.44 -6.93
CA SER A 34 16.92 10.44 -6.83
C SER A 34 18.28 11.01 -7.25
N ASN A 35 19.33 10.55 -6.59
CA ASN A 35 20.71 10.93 -6.87
C ASN A 35 21.57 9.73 -7.35
N ASP A 36 20.95 8.59 -7.57
CA ASP A 36 21.52 7.37 -8.17
C ASP A 36 21.05 7.23 -9.63
N ARG A 37 21.19 6.04 -10.22
CA ARG A 37 20.79 5.77 -11.61
C ARG A 37 19.29 5.50 -11.81
N THR A 38 18.45 5.68 -10.80
CA THR A 38 16.99 5.38 -10.88
C THR A 38 16.35 6.06 -12.08
N VAL A 39 16.55 7.38 -12.23
CA VAL A 39 15.93 8.15 -13.30
C VAL A 39 16.43 7.71 -14.68
N ASP A 40 17.73 7.40 -14.81
CA ASP A 40 18.29 6.93 -16.07
C ASP A 40 17.72 5.58 -16.49
N ILE A 41 17.59 4.64 -15.54
CA ILE A 41 16.98 3.32 -15.79
C ILE A 41 15.52 3.47 -16.25
N ILE A 42 14.75 4.37 -15.61
CA ILE A 42 13.35 4.60 -15.97
C ILE A 42 13.26 5.20 -17.39
N ARG A 43 14.13 6.13 -17.73
CA ARG A 43 14.18 6.74 -19.09
C ARG A 43 14.53 5.71 -20.16
N GLU A 44 15.58 4.90 -19.94
CA GLU A 44 15.95 3.81 -20.84
C GLU A 44 14.74 2.86 -21.10
N PHE A 45 13.97 2.59 -20.06
CA PHE A 45 12.78 1.75 -20.18
C PHE A 45 11.63 2.45 -20.89
N SER A 46 11.43 3.75 -20.64
CA SER A 46 10.40 4.58 -21.27
C SER A 46 10.65 4.75 -22.79
N ASP A 47 11.92 4.87 -23.20
CA ASP A 47 12.29 4.99 -24.62
C ASP A 47 11.94 3.74 -25.41
N GLN A 48 11.93 2.57 -24.76
CA GLN A 48 11.55 1.29 -25.37
C GLN A 48 10.04 1.05 -25.35
N HIS A 49 9.32 1.71 -24.45
CA HIS A 49 7.93 1.40 -24.12
C HIS A 49 7.13 2.70 -23.88
N GLY A 50 6.31 3.08 -24.83
CA GLY A 50 5.66 4.40 -24.91
C GLY A 50 4.55 4.69 -23.88
N ASN A 51 4.28 3.82 -22.89
CA ASN A 51 3.19 3.98 -21.92
C ASN A 51 3.67 4.40 -20.50
N ILE A 52 4.86 5.01 -20.41
CA ILE A 52 5.44 5.51 -19.16
C ILE A 52 5.51 7.05 -19.17
N ASN A 53 4.99 7.67 -18.12
CA ASN A 53 5.05 9.12 -17.88
C ASN A 53 5.90 9.38 -16.63
N LEU A 54 7.12 9.91 -16.80
CA LEU A 54 8.04 10.21 -15.71
C LEU A 54 8.03 11.70 -15.37
N GLU A 55 7.90 12.01 -14.07
CA GLU A 55 8.16 13.33 -13.52
C GLU A 55 9.17 13.25 -12.37
N ILE A 56 9.90 14.32 -12.15
CA ILE A 56 10.90 14.44 -11.09
C ILE A 56 10.51 15.59 -10.17
N ASN A 57 10.28 15.30 -8.90
CA ASN A 57 10.02 16.31 -7.88
C ASN A 57 11.33 16.99 -7.45
N ARG A 58 11.34 18.32 -7.44
CA ARG A 58 12.48 19.10 -6.94
C ARG A 58 11.98 20.25 -6.08
N PRO A 59 12.16 20.24 -4.75
CA PRO A 59 12.74 19.16 -3.91
C PRO A 59 11.82 17.94 -3.75
N GLY A 60 12.37 16.84 -3.21
CA GLY A 60 11.61 15.65 -2.83
C GLY A 60 10.57 15.96 -1.76
N LYS A 61 9.45 15.22 -1.78
CA LYS A 61 8.26 15.46 -0.93
C LYS A 61 7.83 14.24 -0.11
N GLY A 62 8.48 13.11 -0.29
CA GLY A 62 8.19 11.86 0.38
C GLY A 62 7.07 11.02 -0.26
N ALA A 63 7.04 9.74 0.10
CA ALA A 63 6.20 8.73 -0.55
C ALA A 63 4.70 9.07 -0.55
N LEU A 64 4.13 9.48 0.59
CA LEU A 64 2.72 9.87 0.66
C LEU A 64 2.37 10.93 -0.39
N HIS A 65 3.16 12.00 -0.43
CA HIS A 65 2.87 13.11 -1.33
C HIS A 65 3.00 12.70 -2.80
N ASN A 66 4.00 11.87 -3.12
CA ASN A 66 4.19 11.33 -4.46
C ASN A 66 3.01 10.49 -4.92
N PHE A 67 2.58 9.52 -4.12
CA PHE A 67 1.43 8.69 -4.45
C PHE A 67 0.13 9.47 -4.56
N MET A 68 -0.13 10.40 -3.64
CA MET A 68 -1.36 11.21 -3.70
C MET A 68 -1.35 12.18 -4.88
N ASN A 69 -0.21 12.78 -5.22
CA ASN A 69 -0.08 13.64 -6.40
C ASN A 69 -0.31 12.85 -7.69
N LEU A 70 0.30 11.67 -7.83
CA LEU A 70 0.08 10.77 -8.97
C LEU A 70 -1.41 10.40 -9.09
N LEU A 71 -2.04 10.00 -7.97
CA LEU A 71 -3.46 9.64 -7.96
C LEU A 71 -4.35 10.83 -8.38
N GLN A 72 -4.03 12.02 -7.92
CA GLN A 72 -4.82 13.23 -8.24
C GLN A 72 -4.79 13.52 -9.74
N ARG A 73 -3.63 13.39 -10.38
CA ARG A 73 -3.40 13.78 -11.79
C ARG A 73 -3.77 12.69 -12.79
N ALA A 74 -3.62 11.42 -12.43
CA ALA A 74 -3.92 10.32 -13.34
C ALA A 74 -5.42 10.28 -13.68
N GLU A 75 -5.72 10.07 -14.97
CA GLU A 75 -7.07 9.95 -15.51
C GLU A 75 -7.25 8.52 -16.04
N ALA A 76 -8.10 7.73 -15.38
CA ALA A 76 -8.40 6.35 -15.75
C ALA A 76 -9.72 5.90 -15.11
N ASN A 77 -10.21 4.72 -15.46
CA ASN A 77 -11.32 4.08 -14.75
C ASN A 77 -10.89 3.48 -13.42
N TYR A 78 -9.67 2.94 -13.37
CA TYR A 78 -9.12 2.26 -12.19
C TYR A 78 -7.67 2.69 -11.96
N TYR A 79 -7.23 2.64 -10.71
CA TYR A 79 -5.92 3.10 -10.28
C TYR A 79 -5.27 2.06 -9.39
N MET A 80 -3.97 1.83 -9.59
CA MET A 80 -3.13 0.96 -8.77
C MET A 80 -1.90 1.72 -8.28
N PHE A 81 -1.45 1.42 -7.07
CA PHE A 81 -0.16 1.90 -6.59
C PHE A 81 0.91 0.83 -6.80
N CYS A 82 2.13 1.28 -7.03
CA CYS A 82 3.25 0.41 -7.30
C CYS A 82 4.51 0.97 -6.62
N ASP A 83 5.13 0.16 -5.78
CA ASP A 83 6.44 0.47 -5.21
C ASP A 83 7.54 0.11 -6.21
N GLN A 84 8.75 0.65 -6.03
CA GLN A 84 9.85 0.52 -7.00
C GLN A 84 10.66 -0.76 -6.87
N ASP A 85 10.46 -1.51 -5.79
CA ASP A 85 11.36 -2.56 -5.28
C ASP A 85 10.72 -3.95 -5.17
N ASP A 86 9.46 -4.06 -5.58
CA ASP A 86 8.71 -5.32 -5.64
C ASP A 86 8.87 -6.04 -6.99
N VAL A 87 8.21 -7.18 -7.13
CA VAL A 87 7.95 -7.85 -8.42
C VAL A 87 6.50 -8.32 -8.47
N TRP A 88 5.75 -7.87 -9.48
CA TRP A 88 4.37 -8.28 -9.68
C TRP A 88 4.28 -9.58 -10.47
N LEU A 89 3.48 -10.54 -9.99
CA LEU A 89 3.22 -11.76 -10.74
C LEU A 89 2.34 -11.46 -11.98
N PRO A 90 2.47 -12.20 -13.07
CA PRO A 90 1.85 -11.85 -14.37
C PRO A 90 0.34 -11.65 -14.35
N GLY A 91 -0.39 -12.34 -13.46
CA GLY A 91 -1.85 -12.24 -13.34
C GLY A 91 -2.38 -11.13 -12.45
N LYS A 92 -1.53 -10.32 -11.82
CA LYS A 92 -1.95 -9.37 -10.78
C LYS A 92 -2.97 -8.35 -11.30
N VAL A 93 -2.67 -7.66 -12.39
CA VAL A 93 -3.57 -6.62 -12.93
C VAL A 93 -4.88 -7.24 -13.37
N GLU A 94 -4.84 -8.33 -14.14
CA GLU A 94 -6.03 -9.02 -14.65
C GLU A 94 -6.95 -9.51 -13.53
N GLN A 95 -6.41 -10.13 -12.49
CA GLN A 95 -7.21 -10.68 -11.39
C GLN A 95 -7.86 -9.56 -10.55
N THR A 96 -7.13 -8.49 -10.25
CA THR A 96 -7.68 -7.35 -9.54
C THR A 96 -8.74 -6.61 -10.38
N LEU A 97 -8.52 -6.48 -11.68
CA LEU A 97 -9.49 -5.87 -12.60
C LEU A 97 -10.79 -6.68 -12.67
N ARG A 98 -10.71 -7.99 -12.85
CA ARG A 98 -11.90 -8.87 -12.84
C ARG A 98 -12.70 -8.77 -11.54
N ALA A 99 -12.01 -8.70 -10.40
CA ALA A 99 -12.68 -8.54 -9.10
C ALA A 99 -13.34 -7.15 -8.99
N MET A 100 -12.67 -6.08 -9.43
CA MET A 100 -13.19 -4.72 -9.46
C MET A 100 -14.46 -4.65 -10.30
N GLU A 101 -14.43 -5.08 -11.54
CA GLU A 101 -15.58 -5.10 -12.45
C GLU A 101 -16.74 -5.96 -11.90
N GLY A 102 -16.39 -7.08 -11.26
CA GLY A 102 -17.38 -7.94 -10.61
C GLY A 102 -18.10 -7.25 -9.46
N GLN A 103 -17.41 -6.40 -8.69
CA GLN A 103 -18.03 -5.60 -7.62
C GLN A 103 -18.82 -4.41 -8.19
N GLU A 104 -18.33 -3.72 -9.21
CA GLU A 104 -19.05 -2.60 -9.82
C GLU A 104 -20.39 -3.04 -10.43
N ARG A 105 -20.45 -4.22 -11.06
CA ARG A 105 -21.73 -4.79 -11.54
C ARG A 105 -22.74 -5.03 -10.43
N LYS A 106 -22.27 -5.40 -9.22
CA LYS A 106 -23.13 -5.65 -8.05
C LYS A 106 -23.54 -4.37 -7.33
N THR A 107 -22.67 -3.38 -7.34
CA THR A 107 -22.81 -2.14 -6.57
C THR A 107 -22.43 -0.91 -7.42
N PRO A 108 -23.20 -0.57 -8.45
CA PRO A 108 -22.89 0.53 -9.36
C PRO A 108 -22.70 1.86 -8.63
N GLY A 109 -21.65 2.60 -9.00
CA GLY A 109 -21.35 3.92 -8.44
C GLY A 109 -20.81 3.94 -7.01
N LYS A 110 -20.65 2.78 -6.35
CA LYS A 110 -20.03 2.72 -5.02
C LYS A 110 -18.52 2.87 -5.09
N PRO A 111 -17.90 3.52 -4.07
CA PRO A 111 -16.46 3.48 -3.89
C PRO A 111 -16.02 2.03 -3.63
N ILE A 112 -15.04 1.55 -4.38
CA ILE A 112 -14.56 0.17 -4.28
C ILE A 112 -13.04 0.16 -4.14
N LEU A 113 -12.56 -0.65 -3.19
CA LEU A 113 -11.15 -0.98 -2.99
C LEU A 113 -10.98 -2.49 -3.10
N VAL A 114 -10.29 -2.94 -4.14
CA VAL A 114 -9.80 -4.31 -4.28
C VAL A 114 -8.34 -4.34 -3.83
N PHE A 115 -7.94 -5.35 -3.08
CA PHE A 115 -6.56 -5.53 -2.67
C PHE A 115 -6.23 -7.01 -2.49
N THR A 116 -4.97 -7.36 -2.74
CA THR A 116 -4.50 -8.75 -2.68
C THR A 116 -3.65 -9.00 -1.43
N ASP A 117 -3.45 -10.26 -1.09
CA ASP A 117 -2.31 -10.67 -0.27
C ASP A 117 -1.01 -10.52 -1.07
N LEU A 118 0.13 -10.70 -0.42
CA LEU A 118 1.45 -10.70 -1.04
C LEU A 118 2.36 -11.76 -0.41
N LYS A 119 3.37 -12.22 -1.16
CA LYS A 119 4.43 -13.09 -0.67
C LYS A 119 5.58 -12.23 -0.18
N VAL A 120 6.02 -12.45 1.05
CA VAL A 120 7.21 -11.77 1.58
C VAL A 120 8.46 -12.47 1.06
N THR A 121 9.41 -11.70 0.55
CA THR A 121 10.69 -12.22 0.06
C THR A 121 11.88 -11.53 0.73
N ASP A 122 13.04 -12.13 0.65
CA ASP A 122 14.31 -11.47 0.92
C ASP A 122 14.71 -10.55 -0.26
N GLU A 123 15.87 -9.92 -0.17
CA GLU A 123 16.40 -9.03 -1.21
C GLU A 123 16.64 -9.73 -2.56
N ASN A 124 16.78 -11.07 -2.58
CA ASN A 124 17.03 -11.90 -3.75
C ASN A 124 15.75 -12.61 -4.27
N LEU A 125 14.57 -12.20 -3.80
CA LEU A 125 13.26 -12.76 -4.14
C LEU A 125 13.03 -14.20 -3.65
N HIS A 126 13.82 -14.72 -2.73
CA HIS A 126 13.49 -15.99 -2.07
C HIS A 126 12.31 -15.78 -1.13
N VAL A 127 11.24 -16.55 -1.30
CA VAL A 127 10.02 -16.43 -0.49
C VAL A 127 10.32 -16.83 0.96
N THR A 128 10.20 -15.88 1.88
CA THR A 128 10.34 -16.09 3.33
C THR A 128 9.01 -16.32 4.01
N SER A 129 7.90 -15.77 3.44
CA SER A 129 6.53 -16.10 3.83
C SER A 129 5.61 -16.11 2.61
N PRO A 130 4.78 -17.15 2.42
CA PRO A 130 3.85 -17.23 1.30
C PRO A 130 2.64 -16.29 1.42
N SER A 131 2.40 -15.71 2.60
CA SER A 131 1.30 -14.80 2.88
C SER A 131 1.71 -13.76 3.91
N PHE A 132 1.62 -12.50 3.54
CA PHE A 132 1.82 -11.37 4.44
C PHE A 132 0.71 -11.27 5.48
N TRP A 133 -0.53 -11.55 5.07
CA TRP A 133 -1.65 -11.52 6.00
C TRP A 133 -1.48 -12.57 7.10
N HIS A 134 -1.03 -13.77 6.73
CA HIS A 134 -0.78 -14.81 7.72
C HIS A 134 0.38 -14.44 8.66
N SER A 135 1.53 -14.01 8.11
CA SER A 135 2.71 -13.69 8.93
C SER A 135 2.50 -12.48 9.84
N ASN A 136 1.67 -11.51 9.41
CA ASN A 136 1.33 -10.32 10.19
C ASN A 136 -0.03 -10.41 10.89
N ARG A 137 -0.65 -11.60 10.89
CA ARG A 137 -1.94 -11.87 11.55
C ARG A 137 -3.05 -10.93 11.12
N ILE A 138 -3.03 -10.50 9.86
CA ILE A 138 -4.05 -9.64 9.27
C ILE A 138 -5.26 -10.49 8.91
N LYS A 139 -6.45 -10.09 9.40
CA LYS A 139 -7.72 -10.75 9.12
C LYS A 139 -8.65 -9.80 8.38
N PRO A 140 -8.71 -9.86 7.04
CA PRO A 140 -9.50 -8.92 6.24
C PRO A 140 -10.97 -8.84 6.66
N LYS A 141 -11.58 -9.95 7.07
CA LYS A 141 -12.98 -9.97 7.55
C LYS A 141 -13.21 -9.14 8.81
N LEU A 142 -12.25 -9.09 9.74
CA LEU A 142 -12.35 -8.26 10.95
C LEU A 142 -12.14 -6.78 10.63
N LEU A 143 -11.26 -6.49 9.67
CA LEU A 143 -10.86 -5.13 9.32
C LEU A 143 -11.84 -4.44 8.34
N SER A 144 -13.11 -4.84 8.36
CA SER A 144 -14.17 -4.22 7.55
C SER A 144 -14.88 -3.06 8.24
N SER A 145 -14.50 -2.70 9.46
CA SER A 145 -15.10 -1.60 10.22
C SER A 145 -14.08 -0.58 10.68
N LEU A 146 -14.51 0.67 10.84
CA LEU A 146 -13.69 1.76 11.35
C LEU A 146 -13.05 1.42 12.70
N ASN A 147 -13.75 0.70 13.57
CA ASN A 147 -13.24 0.36 14.90
C ASN A 147 -11.94 -0.47 14.84
N TYR A 148 -11.87 -1.43 13.94
CA TYR A 148 -10.67 -2.26 13.77
C TYR A 148 -9.64 -1.65 12.81
N LEU A 149 -10.09 -1.02 11.71
CA LEU A 149 -9.19 -0.29 10.81
C LEU A 149 -8.50 0.90 11.49
N GLY A 150 -9.16 1.50 12.48
CA GLY A 150 -8.57 2.58 13.27
C GLY A 150 -7.44 2.12 14.20
N VAL A 151 -7.23 0.82 14.38
CA VAL A 151 -6.17 0.28 15.26
C VAL A 151 -5.17 -0.62 14.52
N HIS A 152 -5.51 -1.08 13.33
CA HIS A 152 -4.65 -1.93 12.50
C HIS A 152 -4.95 -1.72 11.01
N PHE A 153 -3.91 -1.63 10.18
CA PHE A 153 -4.06 -1.43 8.74
C PHE A 153 -4.30 -2.75 8.02
N LEU A 154 -5.07 -2.68 6.94
CA LEU A 154 -5.53 -3.84 6.20
C LEU A 154 -4.78 -4.03 4.88
N ALA A 155 -4.78 -3.00 4.06
CA ALA A 155 -4.25 -3.07 2.71
C ALA A 155 -2.90 -2.37 2.62
N THR A 156 -1.94 -3.03 1.97
CA THR A 156 -0.65 -2.44 1.62
C THR A 156 -0.79 -1.74 0.27
N GLY A 157 -0.22 -0.55 0.13
CA GLY A 157 -0.39 0.30 -1.05
C GLY A 157 -0.21 -0.42 -2.37
N CYS A 158 0.92 -1.14 -2.55
CA CYS A 158 1.23 -1.89 -3.77
C CYS A 158 0.22 -3.00 -4.13
N THR A 159 -0.65 -3.40 -3.19
CA THR A 159 -1.69 -4.41 -3.44
C THR A 159 -2.99 -3.85 -3.97
N MET A 160 -3.21 -2.54 -3.86
CA MET A 160 -4.50 -1.89 -4.02
C MET A 160 -4.85 -1.59 -5.49
N MET A 161 -6.13 -1.79 -5.83
CA MET A 161 -6.81 -1.18 -6.98
C MET A 161 -8.05 -0.43 -6.47
N LEU A 162 -8.24 0.80 -6.93
CA LEU A 162 -9.40 1.63 -6.57
C LEU A 162 -10.09 2.17 -7.84
N ASN A 163 -11.40 2.39 -7.74
CA ASN A 163 -12.19 2.99 -8.81
C ASN A 163 -12.29 4.52 -8.67
N ASN A 164 -12.84 5.18 -9.68
CA ASN A 164 -13.00 6.64 -9.71
C ASN A 164 -13.78 7.21 -8.51
N PRO A 165 -14.94 6.64 -8.09
CA PRO A 165 -15.62 7.11 -6.89
C PRO A 165 -14.73 7.13 -5.64
N LEU A 166 -13.88 6.13 -5.45
CA LEU A 166 -12.97 6.09 -4.31
C LEU A 166 -11.80 7.06 -4.47
N LYS A 167 -11.26 7.24 -5.70
CA LYS A 167 -10.26 8.27 -5.97
C LYS A 167 -10.76 9.65 -5.55
N GLN A 168 -11.97 10.03 -5.94
CA GLN A 168 -12.52 11.33 -5.59
C GLN A 168 -12.65 11.53 -4.09
N LEU A 169 -13.04 10.49 -3.35
CA LEU A 169 -13.12 10.54 -1.89
C LEU A 169 -11.76 10.67 -1.19
N ALA A 170 -10.68 10.27 -1.85
CA ALA A 170 -9.34 10.37 -1.28
C ALA A 170 -8.88 11.84 -1.08
N PHE A 171 -9.56 12.80 -1.70
CA PHE A 171 -9.21 14.23 -1.64
C PHE A 171 -10.33 15.10 -1.03
N PRO A 172 -9.97 16.20 -0.35
CA PRO A 172 -8.62 16.48 0.15
C PRO A 172 -8.19 15.48 1.25
N TYR A 173 -6.88 15.36 1.47
CA TYR A 173 -6.35 14.61 2.61
C TYR A 173 -5.68 15.54 3.63
N PRO A 174 -5.75 15.24 4.95
CA PRO A 174 -5.22 16.10 5.99
C PRO A 174 -3.73 15.87 6.21
N ASP A 175 -3.04 16.80 6.85
CA ASP A 175 -1.63 16.68 7.26
C ASP A 175 -1.36 15.51 8.22
N THR A 176 -2.42 15.02 8.90
CA THR A 176 -2.33 13.83 9.75
C THR A 176 -2.27 12.53 8.97
N ALA A 177 -2.60 12.54 7.67
CA ALA A 177 -2.35 11.40 6.80
C ALA A 177 -0.84 11.23 6.63
N TYR A 178 -0.34 10.03 6.89
CA TYR A 178 1.09 9.70 6.75
C TYR A 178 1.33 8.47 5.87
N LEU A 179 0.27 7.74 5.53
CA LEU A 179 0.23 6.62 4.60
C LEU A 179 -0.99 6.77 3.69
N HIS A 180 -0.79 6.69 2.38
CA HIS A 180 -1.86 6.82 1.38
C HIS A 180 -2.85 5.66 1.45
N ASP A 181 -2.35 4.44 1.66
CA ASP A 181 -3.13 3.21 1.73
C ASP A 181 -4.08 3.20 2.94
N ALA A 182 -3.57 3.56 4.13
CA ALA A 182 -4.38 3.69 5.34
C ALA A 182 -5.48 4.75 5.18
N TRP A 183 -5.13 5.92 4.63
CA TRP A 183 -6.09 7.00 4.36
C TRP A 183 -7.21 6.56 3.43
N ILE A 184 -6.85 5.98 2.27
CA ILE A 184 -7.81 5.55 1.25
C ILE A 184 -8.70 4.42 1.78
N THR A 185 -8.13 3.47 2.53
CA THR A 185 -8.91 2.37 3.14
C THR A 185 -9.92 2.90 4.15
N LEU A 186 -9.53 3.85 5.01
CA LEU A 186 -10.44 4.49 5.96
C LEU A 186 -11.53 5.29 5.24
N LYS A 187 -11.20 6.00 4.18
CA LYS A 187 -12.20 6.68 3.32
C LYS A 187 -13.19 5.69 2.73
N ALA A 188 -12.73 4.58 2.17
CA ALA A 188 -13.62 3.56 1.63
C ALA A 188 -14.64 3.09 2.67
N VAL A 189 -14.20 2.70 3.86
CA VAL A 189 -15.08 2.17 4.91
C VAL A 189 -16.05 3.23 5.45
N THR A 190 -15.56 4.44 5.72
CA THR A 190 -16.38 5.48 6.36
C THR A 190 -17.40 6.13 5.41
N GLN A 191 -17.21 5.99 4.11
CA GLN A 191 -18.10 6.51 3.07
C GLN A 191 -18.99 5.42 2.45
N GLY A 192 -19.13 4.27 3.14
CA GLY A 192 -20.00 3.17 2.70
C GLY A 192 -19.51 2.46 1.43
N GLY A 193 -18.21 2.48 1.20
CA GLY A 193 -17.55 1.77 0.11
C GLY A 193 -17.41 0.28 0.38
N ILE A 194 -16.93 -0.43 -0.64
CA ILE A 194 -16.75 -1.88 -0.65
C ILE A 194 -15.26 -2.21 -0.52
N LEU A 195 -14.92 -3.04 0.45
CA LEU A 195 -13.60 -3.67 0.56
C LEU A 195 -13.67 -5.08 -0.02
N CYS A 196 -12.86 -5.37 -1.02
CA CYS A 196 -12.80 -6.67 -1.70
C CYS A 196 -11.41 -7.30 -1.55
N PRO A 197 -11.16 -8.06 -0.48
CA PRO A 197 -9.90 -8.77 -0.30
C PRO A 197 -9.82 -10.00 -1.20
N LEU A 198 -8.68 -10.18 -1.88
CA LEU A 198 -8.31 -11.34 -2.65
C LEU A 198 -7.17 -12.07 -1.93
N ALA A 199 -7.41 -13.34 -1.57
CA ALA A 199 -6.43 -14.13 -0.81
C ALA A 199 -5.19 -14.53 -1.64
N ASP A 200 -5.28 -14.45 -2.97
CA ASP A 200 -4.17 -14.77 -3.85
C ASP A 200 -3.06 -13.73 -3.74
N ALA A 201 -1.87 -14.18 -3.35
CA ALA A 201 -0.68 -13.35 -3.24
C ALA A 201 -0.08 -13.13 -4.63
N GLN A 202 -0.26 -11.93 -5.18
CA GLN A 202 0.11 -11.59 -6.55
C GLN A 202 1.36 -10.67 -6.65
N ILE A 203 2.09 -10.51 -5.54
CA ILE A 203 3.30 -9.68 -5.44
C ILE A 203 4.36 -10.45 -4.69
N LEU A 204 5.59 -10.39 -5.18
CA LEU A 204 6.79 -10.70 -4.44
C LEU A 204 7.25 -9.41 -3.74
N TYR A 205 6.89 -9.27 -2.47
CA TYR A 205 7.16 -8.09 -1.65
C TYR A 205 8.55 -8.19 -1.06
N ARG A 206 9.48 -7.41 -1.60
CA ARG A 206 10.89 -7.46 -1.27
C ARG A 206 11.19 -6.78 0.04
N GLN A 207 11.90 -7.47 0.93
CA GLN A 207 12.40 -6.93 2.18
C GLN A 207 13.90 -6.65 2.09
N HIS A 208 14.30 -5.41 2.31
CA HIS A 208 15.69 -4.94 2.36
C HIS A 208 15.83 -3.79 3.35
N GLY A 209 17.06 -3.38 3.66
CA GLY A 209 17.34 -2.41 4.74
C GLY A 209 16.80 -0.99 4.51
N SER A 210 16.29 -0.67 3.31
CA SER A 210 15.79 0.66 2.94
C SER A 210 14.26 0.73 2.81
N ASN A 211 13.51 -0.34 3.12
CA ASN A 211 12.04 -0.30 3.05
C ASN A 211 11.48 0.75 4.01
N VAL A 212 10.51 1.56 3.53
CA VAL A 212 9.78 2.54 4.37
C VAL A 212 8.91 1.83 5.40
N ALA A 213 8.34 0.68 5.04
CA ALA A 213 7.57 -0.20 5.91
C ALA A 213 8.15 -1.62 5.78
N GLY A 214 9.11 -1.96 6.62
CA GLY A 214 9.72 -3.30 6.65
C GLY A 214 9.39 -4.04 7.94
N SER A 215 9.45 -5.37 7.88
CA SER A 215 9.50 -6.20 9.08
C SER A 215 10.84 -5.94 9.78
N GLU A 216 10.82 -5.23 10.90
CA GLU A 216 12.01 -5.07 11.74
C GLU A 216 12.55 -6.46 12.09
N ASP A 217 13.83 -6.68 11.76
CA ASP A 217 14.55 -7.91 12.06
C ASP A 217 14.69 -8.07 13.58
N LEU A 218 13.86 -8.92 14.18
CA LEU A 218 13.70 -9.12 15.63
C LEU A 218 14.93 -9.75 16.32
N ARG A 219 16.10 -9.84 15.67
CA ARG A 219 17.23 -10.64 16.14
C ARG A 219 18.42 -9.89 16.71
N ARG A 220 18.40 -8.57 16.91
CA ARG A 220 19.59 -7.85 17.43
C ARG A 220 19.32 -7.04 18.69
N ASN A 221 19.91 -7.44 19.84
CA ASN A 221 20.03 -6.80 21.15
C ASN A 221 18.73 -6.50 21.93
N TYR A 222 18.24 -7.52 22.60
CA TYR A 222 16.95 -7.58 23.34
C TYR A 222 16.64 -6.45 24.32
N ILE A 223 17.60 -5.85 25.03
CA ILE A 223 17.32 -4.89 26.11
C ILE A 223 17.34 -3.43 25.63
N LEU A 224 18.33 -3.02 24.86
CA LEU A 224 18.36 -1.66 24.27
C LEU A 224 17.29 -1.48 23.19
N HIS A 225 16.99 -2.56 22.45
CA HIS A 225 15.89 -2.60 21.49
C HIS A 225 14.51 -2.42 22.16
N ARG A 226 14.30 -2.94 23.38
CA ARG A 226 13.02 -2.86 24.07
C ARG A 226 12.64 -1.45 24.50
N LEU A 227 13.57 -0.59 24.87
CA LEU A 227 13.30 0.82 25.23
C LEU A 227 13.09 1.69 23.98
N ALA A 228 13.89 1.49 22.92
CA ALA A 228 13.69 2.14 21.61
C ALA A 228 12.37 1.68 20.97
N THR A 229 12.00 0.40 21.13
CA THR A 229 10.76 -0.19 20.62
C THR A 229 9.52 0.40 21.30
N ILE A 230 9.54 0.67 22.63
CA ILE A 230 8.38 1.26 23.33
C ILE A 230 8.07 2.65 22.79
N THR A 231 9.06 3.51 22.60
CA THR A 231 8.85 4.87 22.08
C THR A 231 8.35 4.83 20.64
N THR A 232 8.85 3.92 19.81
CA THR A 232 8.40 3.71 18.43
C THR A 232 6.98 3.19 18.39
N VAL A 233 6.64 2.18 19.19
CA VAL A 233 5.28 1.63 19.30
C VAL A 233 4.29 2.71 19.77
N VAL A 234 4.64 3.50 20.79
CA VAL A 234 3.78 4.60 21.27
C VAL A 234 3.60 5.65 20.18
N ARG A 235 4.68 6.06 19.51
CA ARG A 235 4.62 7.04 18.40
C ARG A 235 3.73 6.54 17.25
N ASN A 236 3.88 5.28 16.85
CA ASN A 236 3.06 4.68 15.81
C ASN A 236 1.59 4.61 16.21
N ASN A 237 1.28 4.21 17.45
CA ASN A 237 -0.09 4.22 17.95
C ASN A 237 -0.72 5.61 17.94
N ILE A 238 0.04 6.64 18.32
CA ILE A 238 -0.43 8.03 18.26
C ILE A 238 -0.71 8.47 16.83
N ARG A 239 0.15 8.11 15.86
CA ARG A 239 -0.07 8.41 14.43
C ARG A 239 -1.34 7.73 13.89
N VAL A 240 -1.50 6.44 14.19
CA VAL A 240 -2.68 5.66 13.78
C VAL A 240 -3.96 6.27 14.39
N TYR A 241 -3.95 6.58 15.69
CA TYR A 241 -5.08 7.22 16.35
C TYR A 241 -5.41 8.60 15.78
N LYS A 242 -4.41 9.45 15.54
CA LYS A 242 -4.61 10.76 14.92
C LYS A 242 -5.24 10.64 13.52
N LEU A 243 -4.78 9.67 12.72
CA LEU A 243 -5.38 9.41 11.42
C LEU A 243 -6.84 8.98 11.55
N ALA A 244 -7.15 8.02 12.42
CA ALA A 244 -8.51 7.54 12.68
C ALA A 244 -9.43 8.64 13.23
N SER A 245 -8.90 9.59 13.99
CA SER A 245 -9.67 10.70 14.57
C SER A 245 -10.29 11.63 13.53
N ASN A 246 -9.73 11.71 12.30
CA ASN A 246 -10.37 12.43 11.20
C ASN A 246 -11.74 11.85 10.80
N PHE A 247 -12.07 10.65 11.24
CA PHE A 247 -13.29 9.93 10.93
C PHE A 247 -14.22 9.76 12.15
N ASN A 248 -14.12 10.65 13.13
CA ASN A 248 -14.89 10.57 14.38
C ASN A 248 -14.71 9.23 15.12
N TYR A 249 -13.50 8.70 15.12
CA TYR A 249 -13.20 7.40 15.74
C TYR A 249 -13.60 7.35 17.21
N GLY A 250 -13.51 8.47 17.93
CA GLY A 250 -13.81 8.60 19.33
C GLY A 250 -12.57 8.72 20.22
N SER A 251 -12.68 8.33 21.48
CA SER A 251 -11.62 8.56 22.47
C SER A 251 -10.42 7.63 22.34
N TRP A 252 -9.30 8.04 22.93
CA TRP A 252 -8.10 7.19 23.07
C TRP A 252 -8.38 5.88 23.83
N LEU A 253 -9.29 5.91 24.81
CA LEU A 253 -9.71 4.70 25.52
C LEU A 253 -10.41 3.70 24.60
N LYS A 254 -11.27 4.20 23.70
CA LYS A 254 -11.89 3.36 22.65
C LYS A 254 -10.83 2.75 21.74
N TYR A 255 -9.82 3.53 21.34
CA TYR A 255 -8.71 3.04 20.54
C TYR A 255 -7.96 1.89 21.23
N LEU A 256 -7.58 2.07 22.50
CA LEU A 256 -6.90 1.03 23.27
C LEU A 256 -7.76 -0.22 23.43
N TYR A 257 -9.06 -0.06 23.71
CA TYR A 257 -10.00 -1.17 23.82
C TYR A 257 -10.04 -2.02 22.55
N TYR A 258 -10.25 -1.39 21.37
CA TYR A 258 -10.30 -2.11 20.11
C TYR A 258 -8.94 -2.69 19.69
N LYS A 259 -7.86 -2.07 20.07
CA LYS A 259 -6.52 -2.60 19.84
C LYS A 259 -6.29 -3.88 20.64
N VAL A 260 -6.64 -3.90 21.92
CA VAL A 260 -6.56 -5.09 22.76
C VAL A 260 -7.52 -6.17 22.22
N LEU A 261 -8.75 -5.79 21.90
CA LEU A 261 -9.75 -6.72 21.37
C LEU A 261 -9.31 -7.34 20.02
N TYR A 262 -8.64 -6.61 19.16
CA TYR A 262 -8.07 -7.13 17.93
C TYR A 262 -7.07 -8.25 18.23
N TYR A 263 -6.10 -8.01 19.11
CA TYR A 263 -5.11 -9.03 19.49
C TYR A 263 -5.73 -10.26 20.15
N PHE A 264 -6.76 -10.10 20.99
CA PHE A 264 -7.46 -11.24 21.57
C PHE A 264 -8.17 -12.09 20.50
N LYS A 265 -8.82 -11.47 19.52
CA LYS A 265 -9.46 -12.20 18.42
C LYS A 265 -8.46 -12.88 17.47
N GLU A 266 -7.24 -12.36 17.39
CA GLU A 266 -6.14 -13.01 16.66
C GLU A 266 -5.72 -14.33 17.32
N LEU A 267 -5.72 -14.39 18.65
CA LEU A 267 -5.25 -15.56 19.41
C LEU A 267 -6.25 -16.72 19.38
N HIS A 268 -7.54 -16.46 19.12
CA HIS A 268 -8.63 -17.45 19.25
C HIS A 268 -9.31 -17.80 17.92
N SER A 269 -8.76 -17.43 16.79
CA SER A 269 -9.25 -17.71 15.44
C SER A 269 -8.15 -18.23 14.54
#